data_28298fabd7fa435fc541af185680e453
#
_entry.id   28298fabd7fa435fc541af185680e453
#
_cell.length_a   1.000
_cell.length_b   1.000
_cell.length_c   1.000
_cell.angle_alpha   90.00
_cell.angle_beta   90.00
_cell.angle_gamma   90.00
#
_symmetry.space_group_name_H-M   'P 1'
#
loop_
_entity.id
_entity.type
_entity.pdbx_description
1 polymer ?
#
loop_
_entity_poly.entity_id
_entity_poly.type
_entity_poly.pdbx_seq_one_letter_code
_entity_poly.pdbx_strand_id
1 'polypeptide(L)'
;MKSYKNIKIKDLSKFDVVDHLRTEKDIAAYLSAVLEDGDPALFVAAIGDIAKAKGMSEIAKKSGVTRESLYRALKIEARPRFETVAKVVHALGMRLTLSV
;
A
#
# COMPACT_ATOMS: atom_id res chain seq x y z
N MET A 1 6.85 14.68 13.94
CA MET A 1 6.30 13.61 13.07
C MET A 1 6.66 12.25 13.63
N LYS A 2 5.70 11.37 13.77
CA LYS A 2 5.97 10.03 14.26
C LYS A 2 6.77 9.23 13.24
N SER A 3 7.79 8.53 13.73
CA SER A 3 8.55 7.62 12.89
C SER A 3 7.94 6.23 12.97
N TYR A 4 7.57 5.65 11.85
CA TYR A 4 7.04 4.29 11.82
C TYR A 4 8.08 3.24 12.20
N LYS A 5 9.36 3.61 12.19
CA LYS A 5 10.44 2.70 12.57
C LYS A 5 10.39 2.31 14.05
N ASN A 6 9.79 3.14 14.89
CA ASN A 6 9.70 2.89 16.33
C ASN A 6 8.40 2.19 16.72
N ILE A 7 7.56 1.83 15.76
CA ILE A 7 6.27 1.21 15.99
C ILE A 7 6.26 -0.13 15.27
N LYS A 8 5.86 -1.17 15.99
CA LYS A 8 5.66 -2.48 15.37
C LYS A 8 4.41 -2.41 14.51
N ILE A 9 4.59 -2.51 13.22
CA ILE A 9 3.48 -2.34 12.27
C ILE A 9 2.36 -3.33 12.53
N LYS A 10 2.69 -4.56 12.84
CA LYS A 10 1.70 -5.60 13.13
C LYS A 10 0.87 -5.33 14.40
N ASP A 11 1.35 -4.44 15.28
CA ASP A 11 0.65 -4.08 16.49
C ASP A 11 -0.31 -2.91 16.29
N LEU A 12 -0.28 -2.29 15.11
CA LEU A 12 -1.17 -1.19 14.77
C LEU A 12 -2.44 -1.75 14.14
N SER A 13 -3.56 -1.20 14.53
CA SER A 13 -4.79 -1.53 13.84
C SER A 13 -4.74 -0.89 12.45
N LYS A 14 -5.42 -1.52 11.51
CA LYS A 14 -5.59 -1.00 10.16
C LYS A 14 -6.13 0.42 10.16
N PHE A 15 -7.09 0.69 11.03
CA PHE A 15 -7.73 1.99 11.17
C PHE A 15 -6.74 3.06 11.65
N ASP A 16 -5.94 2.72 12.64
CA ASP A 16 -4.95 3.65 13.20
C ASP A 16 -3.92 4.08 12.16
N VAL A 17 -3.43 3.12 11.37
CA VAL A 17 -2.43 3.38 10.35
C VAL A 17 -2.98 4.36 9.31
N VAL A 18 -4.14 4.05 8.75
CA VAL A 18 -4.73 4.86 7.69
C VAL A 18 -5.02 6.28 8.19
N ASP A 19 -5.46 6.43 9.43
CA ASP A 19 -5.76 7.72 10.01
C ASP A 19 -4.54 8.64 10.11
N HIS A 20 -3.34 8.06 10.21
CA HIS A 20 -2.09 8.82 10.28
C HIS A 20 -1.44 9.07 8.92
N LEU A 21 -1.91 8.44 7.86
CA LEU A 21 -1.30 8.56 6.53
C LEU A 21 -1.94 9.70 5.74
N ARG A 22 -1.42 10.89 5.90
CA ARG A 22 -2.00 12.10 5.30
C ARG A 22 -1.31 12.58 4.03
N THR A 23 -0.03 12.28 3.88
CA THR A 23 0.74 12.72 2.73
C THR A 23 1.31 11.54 1.98
N GLU A 24 1.70 11.77 0.72
CA GLU A 24 2.39 10.73 -0.04
C GLU A 24 3.68 10.30 0.65
N LYS A 25 4.34 11.24 1.31
CA LYS A 25 5.55 10.95 2.07
C LYS A 25 5.29 10.01 3.24
N ASP A 26 4.18 10.23 3.94
CA ASP A 26 3.76 9.34 5.05
C ASP A 26 3.46 7.95 4.53
N ILE A 27 2.75 7.87 3.42
CA ILE A 27 2.39 6.59 2.80
C ILE A 27 3.66 5.85 2.37
N ALA A 28 4.59 6.54 1.73
CA ALA A 28 5.84 5.93 1.29
C ALA A 28 6.64 5.39 2.48
N ALA A 29 6.73 6.15 3.56
CA ALA A 29 7.44 5.72 4.76
C ALA A 29 6.79 4.48 5.38
N TYR A 30 5.47 4.46 5.45
CA TYR A 30 4.74 3.31 5.98
C TYR A 30 4.95 2.07 5.11
N LEU A 31 4.78 2.20 3.79
CA LEU A 31 4.95 1.06 2.89
C LEU A 31 6.38 0.54 2.88
N SER A 32 7.37 1.44 2.99
CA SER A 32 8.77 1.03 3.09
C SER A 32 9.02 0.21 4.34
N ALA A 33 8.42 0.62 5.46
CA ALA A 33 8.54 -0.11 6.72
C ALA A 33 7.88 -1.49 6.62
N VAL A 34 6.74 -1.59 5.95
CA VAL A 34 6.08 -2.88 5.74
C VAL A 34 6.96 -3.80 4.90
N LEU A 35 7.60 -3.26 3.86
CA LEU A 35 8.52 -4.05 3.03
C LEU A 35 9.72 -4.56 3.84
N GLU A 36 10.26 -3.73 4.73
CA GLU A 36 11.38 -4.11 5.59
C GLU A 36 10.99 -5.25 6.54
N ASP A 37 9.73 -5.33 6.92
CA ASP A 37 9.24 -6.41 7.77
C ASP A 37 9.28 -7.77 7.06
N GLY A 38 9.28 -7.75 5.73
CA GLY A 38 9.60 -8.94 4.94
C GLY A 38 8.44 -9.85 4.57
N ASP A 39 7.22 -9.51 4.91
CA ASP A 39 6.05 -10.32 4.54
C ASP A 39 5.34 -9.70 3.33
N PRO A 40 5.46 -10.31 2.13
CA PRO A 40 4.81 -9.76 0.95
C PRO A 40 3.30 -9.63 1.06
N ALA A 41 2.65 -10.53 1.79
CA ALA A 41 1.21 -10.49 1.99
C ALA A 41 0.79 -9.25 2.77
N LEU A 42 1.60 -8.85 3.75
CA LEU A 42 1.34 -7.64 4.53
C LEU A 42 1.47 -6.39 3.65
N PHE A 43 2.43 -6.40 2.74
CA PHE A 43 2.62 -5.28 1.82
C PHE A 43 1.40 -5.13 0.90
N VAL A 44 0.93 -6.23 0.33
CA VAL A 44 -0.26 -6.21 -0.53
C VAL A 44 -1.49 -5.71 0.24
N ALA A 45 -1.67 -6.20 1.47
CA ALA A 45 -2.78 -5.77 2.32
C ALA A 45 -2.69 -4.28 2.64
N ALA A 46 -1.49 -3.79 2.93
CA ALA A 46 -1.27 -2.38 3.23
C ALA A 46 -1.62 -1.50 2.03
N ILE A 47 -1.18 -1.90 0.84
CA ILE A 47 -1.53 -1.18 -0.39
C ILE A 47 -3.05 -1.17 -0.57
N GLY A 48 -3.70 -2.29 -0.30
CA GLY A 48 -5.15 -2.39 -0.41
C GLY A 48 -5.89 -1.43 0.51
N ASP A 49 -5.42 -1.32 1.74
CA ASP A 49 -6.02 -0.42 2.73
C ASP A 49 -5.87 1.04 2.33
N ILE A 50 -4.69 1.40 1.84
CA ILE A 50 -4.42 2.76 1.38
C ILE A 50 -5.25 3.09 0.15
N ALA A 51 -5.34 2.15 -0.80
CA ALA A 51 -6.14 2.35 -2.01
C ALA A 51 -7.62 2.57 -1.67
N LYS A 52 -8.15 1.81 -0.72
CA LYS A 52 -9.53 1.98 -0.27
C LYS A 52 -9.74 3.35 0.39
N ALA A 53 -8.79 3.78 1.20
CA ALA A 53 -8.87 5.09 1.86
C ALA A 53 -8.82 6.23 0.86
N LYS A 54 -8.05 6.07 -0.21
CA LYS A 54 -7.95 7.08 -1.26
C LYS A 54 -9.11 7.02 -2.25
N GLY A 55 -9.79 5.91 -2.33
CA GLY A 55 -10.89 5.68 -3.25
C GLY A 55 -10.51 4.72 -4.36
N MET A 56 -11.11 3.54 -4.34
CA MET A 56 -10.77 2.48 -5.31
C MET A 56 -11.03 2.89 -6.75
N SER A 57 -12.10 3.65 -7.00
CA SER A 57 -12.41 4.09 -8.36
C SER A 57 -11.32 5.02 -8.91
N GLU A 58 -10.81 5.92 -8.07
CA GLU A 58 -9.75 6.83 -8.45
C GLU A 58 -8.45 6.08 -8.74
N ILE A 59 -8.11 5.12 -7.88
CA ILE A 59 -6.90 4.33 -8.07
C ILE A 59 -7.01 3.44 -9.31
N ALA A 60 -8.17 2.84 -9.54
CA ALA A 60 -8.40 2.05 -10.75
C ALA A 60 -8.19 2.90 -11.99
N LYS A 61 -8.74 4.09 -12.01
CA LYS A 61 -8.61 5.00 -13.13
C LYS A 61 -7.15 5.37 -13.40
N LYS A 62 -6.42 5.72 -12.35
CA LYS A 62 -5.01 6.12 -12.47
C LYS A 62 -4.08 4.97 -12.82
N SER A 63 -4.39 3.76 -12.35
CA SER A 63 -3.55 2.60 -12.58
C SER A 63 -3.83 1.92 -13.92
N GLY A 64 -4.97 2.19 -14.53
CA GLY A 64 -5.38 1.50 -15.74
C GLY A 64 -5.90 0.09 -15.47
N VAL A 65 -6.14 -0.26 -14.22
CA VAL A 65 -6.68 -1.55 -13.82
C VAL A 65 -8.16 -1.36 -13.50
N THR A 66 -9.01 -2.31 -13.92
CA THR A 66 -10.43 -2.18 -13.60
C THR A 66 -10.64 -2.25 -12.08
N ARG A 67 -11.70 -1.62 -11.63
CA ARG A 67 -12.02 -1.61 -10.19
C ARG A 67 -12.17 -3.02 -9.64
N GLU A 68 -12.83 -3.90 -10.41
CA GLU A 68 -13.01 -5.30 -10.02
C GLU A 68 -11.69 -6.06 -9.92
N SER A 69 -10.82 -5.87 -10.90
CA SER A 69 -9.50 -6.50 -10.91
C SER A 69 -8.66 -5.98 -9.76
N LEU A 70 -8.80 -4.68 -9.45
CA LEU A 70 -8.08 -4.06 -8.35
C LEU A 70 -8.50 -4.66 -7.01
N TYR A 71 -9.81 -4.82 -6.78
CA TYR A 71 -10.31 -5.46 -5.56
C TYR A 71 -9.79 -6.88 -5.43
N ARG A 72 -9.79 -7.64 -6.52
CA ARG A 72 -9.28 -9.02 -6.49
C ARG A 72 -7.79 -9.07 -6.18
N ALA A 73 -7.02 -8.19 -6.80
CA ALA A 73 -5.57 -8.19 -6.67
C ALA A 73 -5.10 -7.81 -5.26
N LEU A 74 -5.87 -6.97 -4.59
CA LEU A 74 -5.47 -6.43 -3.29
C LEU A 74 -6.11 -7.12 -2.09
N LYS A 75 -6.72 -8.28 -2.29
CA LYS A 75 -7.19 -9.12 -1.18
C LYS A 75 -6.00 -9.68 -0.42
N ILE A 76 -6.18 -9.86 0.88
CA ILE A 76 -5.10 -10.31 1.77
C ILE A 76 -4.46 -11.62 1.33
N GLU A 77 -5.22 -12.53 0.74
CA GLU A 77 -4.71 -13.83 0.29
C GLU A 77 -4.34 -13.86 -1.19
N ALA A 78 -4.53 -12.76 -1.89
CA ALA A 78 -4.23 -12.70 -3.30
C ALA A 78 -2.72 -12.68 -3.53
N ARG A 79 -2.31 -13.24 -4.65
CA ARG A 79 -0.92 -13.16 -5.10
C ARG A 79 -0.91 -12.38 -6.40
N PRO A 80 -1.01 -11.06 -6.32
CA PRO A 80 -1.07 -10.24 -7.53
C PRO A 80 0.24 -10.30 -8.30
N ARG A 81 0.14 -10.05 -9.59
CA ARG A 81 1.33 -9.93 -10.42
C ARG A 81 2.10 -8.68 -9.98
N PHE A 82 3.42 -8.75 -10.06
CA PHE A 82 4.26 -7.60 -9.75
C PHE A 82 3.84 -6.37 -10.60
N GLU A 83 3.51 -6.59 -11.85
CA GLU A 83 3.06 -5.52 -12.74
C GLU A 83 1.86 -4.77 -12.16
N THR A 84 0.89 -5.52 -11.62
CA THR A 84 -0.29 -4.92 -11.00
C THR A 84 0.09 -4.12 -9.75
N VAL A 85 0.95 -4.69 -8.92
CA VAL A 85 1.45 -4.00 -7.71
C VAL A 85 2.15 -2.70 -8.07
N ALA A 86 3.02 -2.76 -9.07
CA ALA A 86 3.76 -1.58 -9.52
C ALA A 86 2.83 -0.49 -10.04
N LYS A 87 1.80 -0.87 -10.79
CA LYS A 87 0.80 0.08 -11.30
C LYS A 87 0.05 0.77 -10.18
N VAL A 88 -0.34 0.01 -9.16
CA VAL A 88 -1.06 0.57 -8.00
C VAL A 88 -0.16 1.50 -7.21
N VAL A 89 1.07 1.10 -6.94
CA VAL A 89 2.04 1.95 -6.23
C VAL A 89 2.22 3.26 -6.99
N HIS A 90 2.36 3.19 -8.30
CA HIS A 90 2.51 4.35 -9.14
C HIS A 90 1.27 5.25 -9.09
N ALA A 91 0.09 4.65 -9.10
CA ALA A 91 -1.17 5.39 -8.99
C ALA A 91 -1.31 6.11 -7.65
N LEU A 92 -0.62 5.63 -6.61
CA LEU A 92 -0.58 6.27 -5.31
C LEU A 92 0.44 7.42 -5.24
N GLY A 93 1.10 7.74 -6.37
CA GLY A 93 2.06 8.83 -6.43
C GLY A 93 3.49 8.42 -6.08
N MET A 94 3.77 7.13 -6.05
CA MET A 94 5.07 6.62 -5.65
C MET A 94 5.66 5.71 -6.70
N ARG A 95 6.87 5.24 -6.46
CA ARG A 95 7.52 4.26 -7.31
C ARG A 95 8.36 3.33 -6.45
N LEU A 96 8.53 2.11 -6.93
CA LEU A 96 9.36 1.12 -6.26
C LEU A 96 10.80 1.33 -6.68
N THR A 97 11.69 1.39 -5.71
CA THR A 97 13.13 1.51 -5.96
C THR A 97 13.87 0.52 -5.07
N LEU A 98 15.08 0.18 -5.47
CA LEU A 98 15.93 -0.72 -4.71
C LEU A 98 17.16 0.04 -4.25
N SER A 99 17.61 -0.29 -3.05
CA SER A 99 18.85 0.28 -2.50
C SER A 99 19.71 -0.83 -1.93
N VAL A 100 21.00 -0.58 -1.90
CA VAL A 100 21.96 -1.53 -1.35
C VAL A 100 22.21 -1.24 0.12
#